data_683527e840f94114cb2601023210d8fb
#
_entry.id   683527e840f94114cb2601023210d8fb
#
_cell.length_a   1.000
_cell.length_b   1.000
_cell.length_c   1.000
_cell.angle_alpha   90.00
_cell.angle_beta   90.00
_cell.angle_gamma   90.00
#
_symmetry.space_group_name_H-M   'P 1'
#
loop_
_entity.id
_entity.type
_entity.pdbx_description
1 polymer ?
#
loop_
_entity_poly.entity_id
_entity_poly.type
_entity_poly.pdbx_seq_one_letter_code
_entity_poly.pdbx_strand_id
1 'polypeptide(L)'
;MRALFFGRRNDPEGESCTPGRGRRGRKGERMEKLLFTSESVTEGHPDKMCDQISDAILDALMEQDPMSRVACETCCTTGMVMVMGEITTKAYVDIPKIVRDTVREIGYTRGKYGFDADTCGVITTIDEQSADIALGVDKALEAKEHKMSEDDIEAIGAGDQGMMFGYASNETEEYMPYPIAMAHRLARRLTEVRKDGTLPYLRPDGKTQVTVEYDENHMPKRIDAVVLSTQHDPDVTQEQIHADIKKCVFDEVIPADMVDDKTKFFINPTGRFVIGGPHGDSGLTGRKIIVDTYGGMARHGGGAFSGKDCTKVDRSAAYAARYAAKNIVAAGLAQRCEIQLSYAIGVAQPTSISVDTFGTGKVSDGKLVEIIRENFDLRPAGIIRMLDLRRPIYKQTAAYGHFGRHDLDLPWEKLDKVDALKKYL
;
A
#
# COMPACT_ATOMS: atom_id res chain seq x y z
N MET A 1 -12.76 -29.64 33.45
CA MET A 1 -13.77 -30.64 33.82
C MET A 1 -14.53 -31.08 32.61
N ARG A 2 -14.60 -32.39 32.36
CA ARG A 2 -15.29 -33.17 31.32
C ARG A 2 -14.78 -33.01 29.88
N ALA A 3 -13.90 -33.92 29.52
CA ALA A 3 -13.61 -34.37 28.18
C ALA A 3 -14.83 -35.12 27.60
N LEU A 4 -15.13 -34.88 26.31
CA LEU A 4 -16.04 -35.73 25.55
C LEU A 4 -15.22 -36.45 24.47
N PHE A 5 -15.08 -37.74 24.67
CA PHE A 5 -14.58 -38.72 23.70
C PHE A 5 -15.62 -38.89 22.58
N PHE A 6 -15.19 -38.80 21.32
CA PHE A 6 -15.93 -39.35 20.20
C PHE A 6 -15.21 -40.58 19.67
N GLY A 7 -15.93 -41.69 19.71
CA GLY A 7 -15.47 -43.02 19.36
C GLY A 7 -15.31 -43.19 17.85
N ARG A 8 -14.29 -43.97 17.49
CA ARG A 8 -14.09 -44.55 16.15
C ARG A 8 -15.23 -45.51 15.83
N ARG A 9 -15.82 -45.39 14.65
CA ARG A 9 -16.53 -46.51 14.00
C ARG A 9 -15.64 -47.02 12.88
N ASN A 10 -15.36 -48.32 12.94
CA ASN A 10 -14.82 -49.13 11.86
C ASN A 10 -15.97 -49.43 10.90
N ASP A 11 -15.72 -49.22 9.60
CA ASP A 11 -16.48 -49.87 8.54
C ASP A 11 -15.51 -50.68 7.67
N PRO A 12 -15.89 -51.92 7.32
CA PRO A 12 -15.12 -52.77 6.46
C PRO A 12 -15.61 -52.73 5.03
N GLU A 13 -14.79 -53.27 4.15
CA GLU A 13 -15.01 -53.87 2.84
C GLU A 13 -15.00 -52.95 1.60
N GLY A 14 -14.04 -53.35 0.77
CA GLY A 14 -13.67 -52.78 -0.50
C GLY A 14 -14.73 -52.97 -1.60
N GLU A 15 -14.78 -51.96 -2.45
CA GLU A 15 -15.34 -52.12 -3.79
C GLU A 15 -14.31 -51.78 -4.86
N SER A 16 -14.19 -52.66 -5.83
CA SER A 16 -13.25 -52.62 -6.94
C SER A 16 -13.52 -51.47 -7.91
N CYS A 17 -12.51 -50.64 -8.17
CA CYS A 17 -12.52 -49.70 -9.27
C CYS A 17 -12.45 -50.41 -10.63
N THR A 18 -13.53 -50.37 -11.39
CA THR A 18 -13.51 -50.61 -12.83
C THR A 18 -13.20 -49.34 -13.60
N PRO A 19 -12.28 -49.36 -14.56
CA PRO A 19 -11.99 -48.20 -15.41
C PRO A 19 -12.99 -48.19 -16.59
N GLY A 20 -13.68 -47.11 -16.81
CA GLY A 20 -14.36 -46.90 -18.06
C GLY A 20 -15.74 -46.25 -18.04
N ARG A 21 -15.72 -44.96 -18.22
CA ARG A 21 -16.67 -44.24 -19.10
C ARG A 21 -16.18 -42.83 -19.31
N GLY A 22 -15.82 -42.51 -20.58
CA GLY A 22 -15.40 -41.20 -21.00
C GLY A 22 -16.41 -40.11 -20.55
N ARG A 23 -15.93 -39.09 -19.88
CA ARG A 23 -16.71 -37.88 -19.63
C ARG A 23 -17.07 -37.28 -20.99
N ARG A 24 -18.32 -37.47 -21.43
CA ARG A 24 -18.92 -36.62 -22.46
C ARG A 24 -18.90 -35.18 -21.90
N GLY A 25 -18.17 -34.29 -22.54
CA GLY A 25 -18.16 -32.88 -22.19
C GLY A 25 -19.59 -32.35 -22.11
N ARG A 26 -19.97 -31.79 -20.98
CA ARG A 26 -21.19 -31.01 -20.84
C ARG A 26 -21.06 -29.78 -21.73
N LYS A 27 -21.76 -29.77 -22.86
CA LYS A 27 -22.02 -28.55 -23.63
C LYS A 27 -22.78 -27.60 -22.74
N GLY A 28 -22.18 -26.46 -22.35
CA GLY A 28 -22.91 -25.33 -21.73
C GLY A 28 -22.52 -24.98 -20.30
N GLU A 29 -21.40 -25.41 -19.73
CA GLU A 29 -20.87 -24.75 -18.52
C GLU A 29 -20.40 -23.35 -18.94
N ARG A 30 -21.17 -22.33 -18.51
CA ARG A 30 -20.76 -20.94 -18.57
C ARG A 30 -19.48 -20.85 -17.71
N MET A 31 -18.32 -20.63 -18.32
CA MET A 31 -17.09 -20.40 -17.54
C MET A 31 -17.39 -19.27 -16.57
N GLU A 32 -17.19 -19.51 -15.27
CA GLU A 32 -17.28 -18.43 -14.29
C GLU A 32 -16.24 -17.38 -14.65
N LYS A 33 -16.68 -16.10 -14.60
CA LYS A 33 -15.80 -14.98 -14.85
C LYS A 33 -14.78 -14.90 -13.73
N LEU A 34 -13.51 -14.80 -14.04
CA LEU A 34 -12.48 -14.48 -13.08
C LEU A 34 -12.51 -12.97 -12.82
N LEU A 35 -13.14 -12.56 -11.72
CA LEU A 35 -13.25 -11.15 -11.33
C LEU A 35 -12.34 -10.86 -10.15
N PHE A 36 -11.66 -9.71 -10.21
CA PHE A 36 -10.89 -9.19 -9.08
C PHE A 36 -11.19 -7.70 -8.86
N THR A 37 -11.26 -7.29 -7.60
CA THR A 37 -11.66 -5.92 -7.22
C THR A 37 -10.62 -5.31 -6.31
N SER A 38 -10.26 -4.04 -6.59
CA SER A 38 -9.48 -3.20 -5.69
C SER A 38 -10.17 -1.87 -5.46
N GLU A 39 -9.87 -1.25 -4.32
CA GLU A 39 -10.37 0.08 -3.98
C GLU A 39 -9.23 1.06 -3.72
N SER A 40 -9.52 2.33 -3.88
CA SER A 40 -8.68 3.44 -3.46
C SER A 40 -9.52 4.55 -2.84
N VAL A 41 -8.86 5.48 -2.17
CA VAL A 41 -9.50 6.64 -1.55
C VAL A 41 -8.74 7.93 -1.91
N THR A 42 -9.44 9.06 -1.83
CA THR A 42 -8.80 10.37 -2.03
C THR A 42 -7.95 10.77 -0.82
N GLU A 43 -7.13 11.80 -1.01
CA GLU A 43 -6.32 12.40 0.07
C GLU A 43 -7.14 12.91 1.26
N GLY A 44 -8.42 13.25 1.02
CA GLY A 44 -9.35 13.76 2.03
C GLY A 44 -10.08 12.68 2.83
N HIS A 45 -9.87 11.40 2.52
CA HIS A 45 -10.39 10.33 3.38
C HIS A 45 -9.74 10.40 4.77
N PRO A 46 -10.49 10.24 5.89
CA PRO A 46 -9.95 10.45 7.24
C PRO A 46 -8.68 9.65 7.54
N ASP A 47 -8.63 8.37 7.19
CA ASP A 47 -7.43 7.55 7.39
C ASP A 47 -6.24 8.08 6.56
N LYS A 48 -6.48 8.49 5.31
CA LYS A 48 -5.41 9.03 4.45
C LYS A 48 -4.96 10.42 4.86
N MET A 49 -5.83 11.22 5.46
CA MET A 49 -5.43 12.46 6.10
C MET A 49 -4.48 12.20 7.28
N CYS A 50 -4.76 11.19 8.10
CA CYS A 50 -3.88 10.79 9.20
C CYS A 50 -2.51 10.31 8.69
N ASP A 51 -2.48 9.49 7.64
CA ASP A 51 -1.24 9.04 7.00
C ASP A 51 -0.41 10.22 6.49
N GLN A 52 -1.04 11.18 5.82
CA GLN A 52 -0.36 12.38 5.31
C GLN A 52 0.20 13.27 6.42
N ILE A 53 -0.53 13.41 7.54
CA ILE A 53 -0.06 14.16 8.70
C ILE A 53 1.16 13.48 9.32
N SER A 54 1.09 12.17 9.56
CA SER A 54 2.18 11.39 10.14
C SER A 54 3.45 11.45 9.28
N ASP A 55 3.32 11.32 7.95
CA ASP A 55 4.45 11.42 7.04
C ASP A 55 4.94 12.86 6.82
N ALA A 56 4.08 13.87 6.95
CA ALA A 56 4.51 15.27 6.93
C ALA A 56 5.37 15.63 8.15
N ILE A 57 5.04 15.08 9.32
CA ILE A 57 5.85 15.24 10.53
C ILE A 57 7.19 14.51 10.36
N LEU A 58 7.16 13.29 9.85
CA LEU A 58 8.38 12.53 9.55
C LEU A 58 9.31 13.27 8.60
N ASP A 59 8.80 13.77 7.47
CA ASP A 59 9.60 14.51 6.49
C ASP A 59 10.21 15.79 7.09
N ALA A 60 9.42 16.55 7.86
CA ALA A 60 9.91 17.76 8.52
C ALA A 60 11.03 17.49 9.56
N LEU A 61 10.97 16.34 10.24
CA LEU A 61 12.03 15.91 11.15
C LEU A 61 13.27 15.48 10.39
N MET A 62 13.12 14.68 9.34
CA MET A 62 14.22 14.15 8.55
C MET A 62 14.94 15.22 7.75
N GLU A 63 14.28 16.31 7.37
CA GLU A 63 14.90 17.47 6.72
C GLU A 63 15.95 18.13 7.62
N GLN A 64 15.73 18.15 8.95
CA GLN A 64 16.62 18.75 9.93
C GLN A 64 17.59 17.73 10.55
N ASP A 65 17.13 16.49 10.77
CA ASP A 65 17.92 15.40 11.35
C ASP A 65 17.59 14.07 10.63
N PRO A 66 18.37 13.71 9.59
CA PRO A 66 18.19 12.46 8.84
C PRO A 66 18.36 11.20 9.70
N MET A 67 18.85 11.32 10.93
CA MET A 67 19.01 10.22 11.87
C MET A 67 17.84 10.07 12.84
N SER A 68 16.81 10.90 12.71
CA SER A 68 15.60 10.83 13.54
C SER A 68 14.99 9.42 13.57
N ARG A 69 14.60 8.99 14.77
CA ARG A 69 13.83 7.78 15.00
C ARG A 69 12.39 8.20 15.22
N VAL A 70 11.50 7.75 14.34
CA VAL A 70 10.10 8.22 14.33
C VAL A 70 9.16 7.03 14.22
N ALA A 71 8.24 6.96 15.16
CA ALA A 71 7.03 6.17 15.11
C ALA A 71 5.88 7.14 15.46
N CYS A 72 5.33 7.81 14.46
CA CYS A 72 4.35 8.87 14.62
C CYS A 72 2.99 8.42 14.08
N GLU A 73 2.00 8.37 14.94
CA GLU A 73 0.64 7.98 14.63
C GLU A 73 -0.30 9.18 14.81
N THR A 74 -1.30 9.24 13.95
CA THR A 74 -2.31 10.30 13.99
C THR A 74 -3.69 9.67 14.03
N CYS A 75 -4.58 10.23 14.83
CA CYS A 75 -6.01 9.97 14.71
C CYS A 75 -6.79 11.28 14.56
N CYS A 76 -7.92 11.21 13.88
CA CYS A 76 -8.80 12.33 13.69
C CYS A 76 -10.27 11.95 13.84
N THR A 77 -11.07 12.90 14.28
CA THR A 77 -12.52 12.80 14.34
C THR A 77 -13.11 14.22 14.22
N THR A 78 -14.43 14.38 14.43
CA THR A 78 -15.09 15.67 14.37
C THR A 78 -14.35 16.74 15.17
N GLY A 79 -13.82 17.74 14.46
CA GLY A 79 -13.18 18.92 15.06
C GLY A 79 -11.84 18.67 15.79
N MET A 80 -11.24 17.48 15.71
CA MET A 80 -10.02 17.15 16.45
C MET A 80 -9.04 16.31 15.64
N VAL A 81 -7.74 16.58 15.82
CA VAL A 81 -6.60 15.74 15.43
C VAL A 81 -5.73 15.48 16.65
N MET A 82 -5.37 14.22 16.88
CA MET A 82 -4.39 13.84 17.89
C MET A 82 -3.20 13.21 17.20
N VAL A 83 -2.00 13.68 17.54
CA VAL A 83 -0.70 13.10 17.12
C VAL A 83 -0.05 12.47 18.34
N MET A 84 0.34 11.21 18.21
CA MET A 84 0.92 10.42 19.30
C MET A 84 2.06 9.54 18.77
N GLY A 85 2.86 9.01 19.66
CA GLY A 85 3.93 8.06 19.32
C GLY A 85 5.26 8.38 19.96
N GLU A 86 6.32 7.77 19.46
CA GLU A 86 7.69 7.89 19.99
C GLU A 86 8.59 8.54 18.95
N ILE A 87 9.25 9.62 19.34
CA ILE A 87 10.18 10.37 18.49
C ILE A 87 11.47 10.69 19.26
N THR A 88 12.59 10.20 18.72
CA THR A 88 13.92 10.56 19.20
C THR A 88 14.65 11.31 18.10
N THR A 89 14.93 12.61 18.31
CA THR A 89 15.50 13.49 17.30
C THR A 89 16.27 14.66 17.94
N LYS A 90 17.13 15.28 17.15
CA LYS A 90 17.77 16.58 17.48
C LYS A 90 17.02 17.76 16.83
N ALA A 91 16.03 17.47 15.97
CA ALA A 91 15.25 18.47 15.28
C ALA A 91 14.15 19.05 16.16
N TYR A 92 13.69 20.23 15.83
CA TYR A 92 12.48 20.84 16.39
C TYR A 92 11.50 21.15 15.26
N VAL A 93 10.27 20.69 15.40
CA VAL A 93 9.19 20.99 14.45
C VAL A 93 7.93 21.45 15.18
N ASP A 94 7.20 22.37 14.59
CA ASP A 94 5.89 22.82 15.08
C ASP A 94 4.81 21.85 14.58
N ILE A 95 4.56 20.78 15.33
CA ILE A 95 3.59 19.73 14.97
C ILE A 95 2.19 20.32 14.72
N PRO A 96 1.61 21.18 15.59
CA PRO A 96 0.32 21.82 15.32
C PRO A 96 0.27 22.57 13.98
N LYS A 97 1.35 23.25 13.61
CA LYS A 97 1.44 23.95 12.34
C LYS A 97 1.44 22.98 11.16
N ILE A 98 2.24 21.91 11.23
CA ILE A 98 2.30 20.86 10.19
C ILE A 98 0.93 20.21 9.99
N VAL A 99 0.23 19.87 11.09
CA VAL A 99 -1.14 19.33 11.03
C VAL A 99 -2.07 20.26 10.27
N ARG A 100 -2.13 21.56 10.68
CA ARG A 100 -3.01 22.55 10.06
C ARG A 100 -2.68 22.78 8.59
N ASP A 101 -1.41 22.86 8.24
CA ASP A 101 -0.96 23.07 6.87
C ASP A 101 -1.35 21.86 5.99
N THR A 102 -1.17 20.63 6.48
CA THR A 102 -1.58 19.41 5.77
C THR A 102 -3.09 19.36 5.57
N VAL A 103 -3.88 19.63 6.62
CA VAL A 103 -5.35 19.67 6.55
C VAL A 103 -5.84 20.74 5.55
N ARG A 104 -5.18 21.90 5.54
CA ARG A 104 -5.50 23.00 4.60
C ARG A 104 -5.17 22.63 3.16
N GLU A 105 -4.03 22.01 2.92
CA GLU A 105 -3.58 21.52 1.60
C GLU A 105 -4.53 20.48 1.02
N ILE A 106 -5.05 19.58 1.85
CA ILE A 106 -6.10 18.61 1.49
C ILE A 106 -7.40 19.33 1.08
N GLY A 107 -7.72 20.47 1.68
CA GLY A 107 -8.88 21.29 1.32
C GLY A 107 -9.99 21.36 2.38
N TYR A 108 -9.72 20.96 3.60
CA TYR A 108 -10.63 21.21 4.72
C TYR A 108 -10.41 22.63 5.27
N THR A 109 -11.02 23.61 4.61
CA THR A 109 -10.80 25.04 4.85
C THR A 109 -12.04 25.80 5.27
N ARG A 110 -13.14 25.11 5.59
CA ARG A 110 -14.41 25.74 5.94
C ARG A 110 -15.10 24.99 7.07
N GLY A 111 -15.32 25.66 8.20
CA GLY A 111 -15.98 25.09 9.37
C GLY A 111 -17.38 24.51 9.11
N LYS A 112 -18.09 25.00 8.06
CA LYS A 112 -19.38 24.43 7.64
C LYS A 112 -19.31 22.94 7.20
N TYR A 113 -18.11 22.43 6.95
CA TYR A 113 -17.89 21.01 6.61
C TYR A 113 -17.75 20.11 7.86
N GLY A 114 -17.83 20.72 9.06
CA GLY A 114 -17.66 20.00 10.32
C GLY A 114 -16.21 19.67 10.70
N PHE A 115 -15.26 20.05 9.82
CA PHE A 115 -13.82 19.93 10.04
C PHE A 115 -13.09 21.04 9.26
N ASP A 116 -12.11 21.67 9.89
CA ASP A 116 -11.48 22.88 9.36
C ASP A 116 -10.06 23.04 9.91
N ALA A 117 -9.11 23.36 9.05
CA ALA A 117 -7.69 23.49 9.37
C ALA A 117 -7.40 24.55 10.46
N ASP A 118 -8.14 25.65 10.46
CA ASP A 118 -7.89 26.77 11.38
C ASP A 118 -8.52 26.55 12.75
N THR A 119 -9.64 25.82 12.81
CA THR A 119 -10.47 25.71 14.02
C THR A 119 -10.43 24.34 14.69
N CYS A 120 -9.91 23.28 14.03
CA CYS A 120 -9.79 21.96 14.66
C CYS A 120 -8.86 22.01 15.89
N GLY A 121 -9.20 21.26 16.94
CA GLY A 121 -8.30 21.02 18.07
C GLY A 121 -7.12 20.15 17.61
N VAL A 122 -5.90 20.50 18.01
CA VAL A 122 -4.70 19.67 17.79
C VAL A 122 -4.13 19.32 19.15
N ILE A 123 -4.03 18.01 19.42
CA ILE A 123 -3.46 17.46 20.65
C ILE A 123 -2.22 16.66 20.26
N THR A 124 -1.14 16.82 21.03
CA THR A 124 0.10 16.08 20.82
C THR A 124 0.47 15.35 22.10
N THR A 125 0.85 14.08 21.97
CA THR A 125 1.38 13.23 23.05
C THR A 125 2.51 12.40 22.45
N ILE A 126 3.73 12.93 22.55
CA ILE A 126 4.94 12.37 21.99
C ILE A 126 5.91 12.09 23.12
N ASP A 127 6.40 10.86 23.17
CA ASP A 127 7.41 10.40 24.11
C ASP A 127 8.74 10.11 23.37
N GLU A 128 9.82 9.95 24.11
CA GLU A 128 11.08 9.42 23.58
C GLU A 128 11.00 7.91 23.44
N GLN A 129 11.74 7.33 22.47
CA GLN A 129 11.82 5.88 22.30
C GLN A 129 12.40 5.23 23.57
N SER A 130 11.81 4.09 23.98
CA SER A 130 12.30 3.31 25.11
C SER A 130 13.78 2.94 24.94
N ALA A 131 14.57 3.16 26.01
CA ALA A 131 15.98 2.79 26.04
C ALA A 131 16.21 1.28 25.82
N ASP A 132 15.29 0.43 26.25
CA ASP A 132 15.37 -1.04 26.07
C ASP A 132 15.24 -1.42 24.58
N ILE A 133 14.37 -0.74 23.85
CA ILE A 133 14.21 -0.94 22.40
C ILE A 133 15.46 -0.42 21.66
N ALA A 134 15.95 0.78 22.03
CA ALA A 134 17.15 1.37 21.44
C ALA A 134 18.39 0.44 21.56
N LEU A 135 18.60 -0.18 22.73
CA LEU A 135 19.69 -1.14 22.94
C LEU A 135 19.63 -2.36 22.01
N GLY A 136 18.42 -2.79 21.62
CA GLY A 136 18.21 -3.91 20.71
C GLY A 136 18.45 -3.56 19.24
N VAL A 137 18.08 -2.34 18.86
CA VAL A 137 17.97 -1.90 17.45
C VAL A 137 19.22 -1.13 16.97
N ASP A 138 19.85 -0.35 17.85
CA ASP A 138 20.99 0.49 17.48
C ASP A 138 22.27 -0.29 17.16
N LYS A 139 22.38 -1.52 17.67
CA LYS A 139 23.47 -2.43 17.34
C LYS A 139 22.95 -3.85 17.16
N ALA A 140 23.03 -4.36 15.93
CA ALA A 140 22.57 -5.71 15.59
C ALA A 140 23.28 -6.79 16.43
N LEU A 141 22.58 -7.91 16.63
CA LEU A 141 23.07 -9.06 17.36
C LEU A 141 24.40 -9.57 16.78
N GLU A 142 24.49 -9.64 15.46
CA GLU A 142 25.68 -10.08 14.72
C GLU A 142 26.89 -9.16 14.98
N ALA A 143 26.67 -7.85 15.15
CA ALA A 143 27.72 -6.91 15.50
C ALA A 143 28.16 -7.04 16.97
N LYS A 144 27.21 -7.37 17.89
CA LYS A 144 27.51 -7.65 19.30
C LYS A 144 28.31 -8.93 19.47
N GLU A 145 28.12 -9.92 18.60
CA GLU A 145 28.84 -11.19 18.60
C GLU A 145 30.17 -11.17 17.82
N HIS A 146 30.60 -10.00 17.35
CA HIS A 146 31.82 -9.82 16.54
C HIS A 146 31.88 -10.67 15.26
N LYS A 147 30.72 -10.99 14.69
CA LYS A 147 30.57 -11.74 13.43
C LYS A 147 30.58 -10.84 12.19
N MET A 148 30.68 -9.50 12.38
CA MET A 148 30.68 -8.49 11.33
C MET A 148 31.97 -7.68 11.40
N SER A 149 32.46 -7.20 10.25
CA SER A 149 33.62 -6.29 10.17
C SER A 149 33.28 -4.91 10.72
N GLU A 150 34.30 -4.05 10.98
CA GLU A 150 34.07 -2.69 11.46
C GLU A 150 33.26 -1.83 10.47
N ASP A 151 33.36 -2.09 9.16
CA ASP A 151 32.54 -1.45 8.12
C ASP A 151 31.06 -1.89 8.17
N ASP A 152 30.79 -3.05 8.76
CA ASP A 152 29.44 -3.56 8.99
C ASP A 152 28.83 -3.08 10.34
N ILE A 153 29.59 -2.29 11.12
CA ILE A 153 29.14 -1.75 12.43
C ILE A 153 28.01 -0.71 12.25
N GLU A 154 27.82 -0.14 11.05
CA GLU A 154 26.58 0.57 10.68
C GLU A 154 25.36 -0.36 10.52
N ALA A 155 25.52 -1.65 10.71
CA ALA A 155 24.42 -2.60 10.60
C ALA A 155 23.47 -2.43 11.78
N ILE A 156 22.48 -1.60 11.56
CA ILE A 156 21.32 -1.46 12.42
C ILE A 156 20.58 -2.79 12.39
N GLY A 157 20.22 -3.35 13.54
CA GLY A 157 19.31 -4.48 13.63
C GLY A 157 17.91 -4.09 13.17
N ALA A 158 17.12 -5.07 12.78
CA ALA A 158 15.71 -4.80 12.45
C ALA A 158 14.99 -4.16 13.64
N GLY A 159 14.25 -3.07 13.36
CA GLY A 159 13.56 -2.29 14.40
C GLY A 159 12.41 -3.03 15.06
N ASP A 160 11.92 -4.10 14.42
CA ASP A 160 10.88 -4.99 14.92
C ASP A 160 11.01 -6.38 14.26
N GLN A 161 10.31 -7.35 14.81
CA GLN A 161 10.00 -8.60 14.13
C GLN A 161 8.86 -8.36 13.12
N GLY A 162 8.78 -9.16 12.06
CA GLY A 162 7.65 -9.09 11.15
C GLY A 162 7.90 -9.78 9.82
N MET A 163 6.86 -9.77 8.98
CA MET A 163 6.92 -10.21 7.59
C MET A 163 6.46 -9.08 6.68
N MET A 164 7.15 -8.87 5.57
CA MET A 164 6.89 -7.82 4.60
C MET A 164 6.79 -8.43 3.21
N PHE A 165 5.93 -7.87 2.37
CA PHE A 165 5.69 -8.36 1.03
C PHE A 165 5.99 -7.30 -0.01
N GLY A 166 6.60 -7.74 -1.10
CA GLY A 166 6.73 -6.98 -2.34
C GLY A 166 6.06 -7.74 -3.48
N TYR A 167 5.51 -7.02 -4.44
CA TYR A 167 4.85 -7.62 -5.60
C TYR A 167 5.08 -6.78 -6.85
N ALA A 168 5.09 -7.45 -7.99
CA ALA A 168 5.03 -6.83 -9.31
C ALA A 168 4.34 -7.77 -10.30
N SER A 169 3.65 -7.20 -11.29
CA SER A 169 3.10 -7.90 -12.43
C SER A 169 3.28 -7.08 -13.71
N ASN A 170 3.22 -7.72 -14.85
CA ASN A 170 3.31 -7.04 -16.15
C ASN A 170 1.95 -6.57 -16.68
N GLU A 171 0.98 -6.36 -15.79
CA GLU A 171 -0.38 -5.92 -16.14
C GLU A 171 -0.46 -4.44 -16.55
N THR A 172 0.44 -3.63 -16.00
CA THR A 172 0.52 -2.18 -16.29
C THR A 172 1.98 -1.77 -16.53
N GLU A 173 2.19 -0.59 -17.08
CA GLU A 173 3.53 -0.02 -17.28
C GLU A 173 4.27 0.22 -15.97
N GLU A 174 3.52 0.48 -14.89
CA GLU A 174 4.05 0.65 -13.54
C GLU A 174 4.41 -0.67 -12.85
N TYR A 175 4.13 -1.81 -13.50
CA TYR A 175 4.27 -3.15 -12.92
C TYR A 175 3.37 -3.35 -11.68
N MET A 176 2.16 -2.81 -11.74
CA MET A 176 1.13 -2.92 -10.70
C MET A 176 -0.06 -3.75 -11.17
N PRO A 177 -0.82 -4.37 -10.25
CA PRO A 177 -2.11 -4.95 -10.59
C PRO A 177 -3.06 -3.89 -11.16
N TYR A 178 -3.71 -4.21 -12.27
CA TYR A 178 -4.56 -3.26 -13.00
C TYR A 178 -5.70 -2.65 -12.17
N PRO A 179 -6.43 -3.42 -11.31
CA PRO A 179 -7.54 -2.86 -10.54
C PRO A 179 -7.12 -1.75 -9.58
N ILE A 180 -6.01 -1.93 -8.84
CA ILE A 180 -5.53 -0.92 -7.91
C ILE A 180 -4.91 0.27 -8.63
N ALA A 181 -4.16 0.05 -9.70
CA ALA A 181 -3.62 1.14 -10.53
C ALA A 181 -4.73 2.03 -11.06
N MET A 182 -5.81 1.42 -11.59
CA MET A 182 -6.98 2.15 -12.10
C MET A 182 -7.75 2.87 -10.99
N ALA A 183 -7.94 2.22 -9.82
CA ALA A 183 -8.60 2.84 -8.68
C ALA A 183 -7.83 4.07 -8.18
N HIS A 184 -6.49 4.02 -8.12
CA HIS A 184 -5.66 5.17 -7.78
C HIS A 184 -5.75 6.30 -8.81
N ARG A 185 -5.71 5.99 -10.11
CA ARG A 185 -5.85 6.99 -11.18
C ARG A 185 -7.19 7.72 -11.09
N LEU A 186 -8.29 6.99 -10.83
CA LEU A 186 -9.63 7.57 -10.65
C LEU A 186 -9.70 8.45 -9.39
N ALA A 187 -9.16 8.01 -8.25
CA ALA A 187 -9.15 8.78 -7.01
C ALA A 187 -8.31 10.05 -7.14
N ARG A 188 -7.17 9.99 -7.85
CA ARG A 188 -6.32 11.14 -8.14
C ARG A 188 -7.03 12.13 -9.05
N ARG A 189 -7.63 11.66 -10.15
CA ARG A 189 -8.37 12.52 -11.09
C ARG A 189 -9.54 13.22 -10.40
N LEU A 190 -10.25 12.52 -9.51
CA LEU A 190 -11.32 13.12 -8.70
C LEU A 190 -10.81 14.30 -7.85
N THR A 191 -9.64 14.16 -7.27
CA THR A 191 -8.99 15.24 -6.50
C THR A 191 -8.51 16.38 -7.39
N GLU A 192 -7.95 16.09 -8.55
CA GLU A 192 -7.51 17.10 -9.53
C GLU A 192 -8.67 18.02 -9.94
N VAL A 193 -9.79 17.45 -10.41
CA VAL A 193 -10.96 18.24 -10.85
C VAL A 193 -11.62 19.04 -9.73
N ARG A 194 -11.42 18.64 -8.48
CA ARG A 194 -11.82 19.42 -7.32
C ARG A 194 -10.88 20.60 -7.08
N LYS A 195 -9.56 20.35 -7.07
CA LYS A 195 -8.54 21.36 -6.74
C LYS A 195 -8.36 22.41 -7.80
N ASP A 196 -8.47 22.05 -9.09
CA ASP A 196 -8.36 22.97 -10.21
C ASP A 196 -9.65 23.80 -10.45
N GLY A 197 -10.74 23.47 -9.73
CA GLY A 197 -12.02 24.17 -9.83
C GLY A 197 -12.89 23.72 -11.00
N THR A 198 -12.54 22.69 -11.74
CA THR A 198 -13.37 22.08 -12.78
C THR A 198 -14.72 21.64 -12.21
N LEU A 199 -14.71 21.00 -11.03
CA LEU A 199 -15.90 20.59 -10.29
C LEU A 199 -15.87 21.20 -8.87
N PRO A 200 -16.20 22.50 -8.72
CA PRO A 200 -15.98 23.27 -7.48
C PRO A 200 -16.89 22.86 -6.33
N TYR A 201 -17.95 22.10 -6.60
CA TYR A 201 -18.88 21.57 -5.60
C TYR A 201 -18.38 20.29 -4.92
N LEU A 202 -17.29 19.68 -5.43
CA LEU A 202 -16.70 18.51 -4.80
C LEU A 202 -15.98 18.88 -3.51
N ARG A 203 -16.01 17.95 -2.54
CA ARG A 203 -15.33 18.04 -1.27
C ARG A 203 -14.22 17.00 -1.16
N PRO A 204 -13.33 17.09 -0.15
CA PRO A 204 -12.10 16.30 -0.15
C PRO A 204 -12.28 14.78 -0.05
N ASP A 205 -13.33 14.28 0.63
CA ASP A 205 -13.52 12.85 0.86
C ASP A 205 -14.12 12.14 -0.36
N GLY A 206 -13.55 11.00 -0.69
CA GLY A 206 -14.03 10.17 -1.78
C GLY A 206 -13.37 8.79 -1.82
N LYS A 207 -14.05 7.86 -2.50
CA LYS A 207 -13.61 6.47 -2.68
C LYS A 207 -13.84 6.03 -4.12
N THR A 208 -12.96 5.17 -4.60
CA THR A 208 -13.08 4.52 -5.90
C THR A 208 -12.88 3.02 -5.76
N GLN A 209 -13.57 2.22 -6.56
CA GLN A 209 -13.42 0.78 -6.61
C GLN A 209 -13.53 0.32 -8.05
N VAL A 210 -12.65 -0.57 -8.47
CA VAL A 210 -12.62 -1.11 -9.82
C VAL A 210 -12.61 -2.63 -9.76
N THR A 211 -13.58 -3.24 -10.47
CA THR A 211 -13.67 -4.68 -10.68
C THR A 211 -13.27 -5.01 -12.10
N VAL A 212 -12.28 -5.87 -12.26
CA VAL A 212 -11.70 -6.28 -13.55
C VAL A 212 -11.99 -7.75 -13.81
N GLU A 213 -12.41 -8.05 -15.04
CA GLU A 213 -12.48 -9.41 -15.57
C GLU A 213 -11.12 -9.79 -16.14
N TYR A 214 -10.56 -10.91 -15.68
CA TYR A 214 -9.30 -11.47 -16.15
C TYR A 214 -9.53 -12.61 -17.11
N ASP A 215 -8.59 -12.82 -18.03
CA ASP A 215 -8.56 -14.00 -18.90
C ASP A 215 -7.93 -15.23 -18.18
N GLU A 216 -7.83 -16.33 -18.90
CA GLU A 216 -7.23 -17.59 -18.41
C GLU A 216 -5.73 -17.49 -18.12
N ASN A 217 -5.03 -16.48 -18.67
CA ASN A 217 -3.62 -16.18 -18.43
C ASN A 217 -3.43 -15.16 -17.31
N HIS A 218 -4.51 -14.82 -16.59
CA HIS A 218 -4.53 -13.76 -15.58
C HIS A 218 -4.12 -12.37 -16.10
N MET A 219 -4.45 -12.05 -17.36
CA MET A 219 -4.29 -10.72 -17.92
C MET A 219 -5.62 -9.96 -17.86
N PRO A 220 -5.60 -8.64 -17.58
CA PRO A 220 -6.80 -7.81 -17.58
C PRO A 220 -7.48 -7.84 -18.95
N LYS A 221 -8.78 -8.13 -18.97
CA LYS A 221 -9.56 -8.26 -20.20
C LYS A 221 -10.53 -7.09 -20.41
N ARG A 222 -11.23 -6.72 -19.34
CA ARG A 222 -12.20 -5.62 -19.33
C ARG A 222 -12.55 -5.20 -17.90
N ILE A 223 -13.06 -4.00 -17.76
CA ILE A 223 -13.65 -3.54 -16.49
C ILE A 223 -15.10 -4.02 -16.42
N ASP A 224 -15.46 -4.76 -15.37
CA ASP A 224 -16.82 -5.23 -15.13
C ASP A 224 -17.66 -4.19 -14.36
N ALA A 225 -17.04 -3.52 -13.38
CA ALA A 225 -17.71 -2.48 -12.60
C ALA A 225 -16.74 -1.40 -12.10
N VAL A 226 -17.24 -0.17 -12.03
CA VAL A 226 -16.58 0.96 -11.38
C VAL A 226 -17.55 1.56 -10.37
N VAL A 227 -17.09 1.73 -9.12
CA VAL A 227 -17.83 2.46 -8.08
C VAL A 227 -17.03 3.71 -7.73
N LEU A 228 -17.70 4.86 -7.67
CA LEU A 228 -17.12 6.12 -7.20
C LEU A 228 -18.10 6.77 -6.22
N SER A 229 -17.62 7.06 -5.03
CA SER A 229 -18.33 7.87 -4.04
C SER A 229 -17.54 9.12 -3.76
N THR A 230 -18.19 10.28 -3.85
CA THR A 230 -17.54 11.59 -3.62
C THR A 230 -18.40 12.47 -2.75
N GLN A 231 -17.77 13.09 -1.77
CA GLN A 231 -18.40 14.13 -0.95
C GLN A 231 -18.63 15.38 -1.80
N HIS A 232 -19.77 16.04 -1.58
CA HIS A 232 -20.20 17.17 -2.41
C HIS A 232 -20.99 18.23 -1.61
N ASP A 233 -21.14 19.41 -2.17
CA ASP A 233 -22.00 20.45 -1.64
C ASP A 233 -23.49 20.04 -1.67
N PRO A 234 -24.32 20.55 -0.74
CA PRO A 234 -25.72 20.13 -0.59
C PRO A 234 -26.61 20.56 -1.78
N ASP A 235 -26.20 21.59 -2.53
CA ASP A 235 -27.02 22.25 -3.52
C ASP A 235 -26.86 21.69 -4.94
N VAL A 236 -25.93 20.72 -5.16
CA VAL A 236 -25.74 20.03 -6.44
C VAL A 236 -26.66 18.81 -6.53
N THR A 237 -27.25 18.57 -7.70
CA THR A 237 -28.13 17.43 -7.93
C THR A 237 -27.33 16.16 -8.26
N GLN A 238 -27.93 14.98 -8.05
CA GLN A 238 -27.29 13.71 -8.38
C GLN A 238 -27.10 13.55 -9.89
N GLU A 239 -28.04 14.02 -10.69
CA GLU A 239 -27.95 14.01 -12.17
C GLU A 239 -26.73 14.80 -12.64
N GLN A 240 -26.47 15.96 -12.04
CA GLN A 240 -25.30 16.78 -12.35
C GLN A 240 -24.00 16.05 -11.96
N ILE A 241 -23.94 15.49 -10.74
CA ILE A 241 -22.78 14.72 -10.26
C ILE A 241 -22.51 13.55 -11.22
N HIS A 242 -23.53 12.79 -11.61
CA HIS A 242 -23.39 11.64 -12.51
C HIS A 242 -22.84 12.06 -13.88
N ALA A 243 -23.38 13.13 -14.48
CA ALA A 243 -22.93 13.62 -15.78
C ALA A 243 -21.46 14.11 -15.72
N ASP A 244 -21.13 14.89 -14.70
CA ASP A 244 -19.81 15.49 -14.54
C ASP A 244 -18.73 14.44 -14.19
N ILE A 245 -19.01 13.51 -13.28
CA ILE A 245 -18.07 12.43 -12.94
C ILE A 245 -17.82 11.54 -14.14
N LYS A 246 -18.89 11.20 -14.90
CA LYS A 246 -18.71 10.43 -16.14
C LYS A 246 -17.75 11.14 -17.08
N LYS A 247 -18.02 12.42 -17.39
CA LYS A 247 -17.27 13.21 -18.38
C LYS A 247 -15.86 13.57 -17.90
N CYS A 248 -15.72 14.08 -16.65
CA CYS A 248 -14.46 14.69 -16.20
C CYS A 248 -13.53 13.71 -15.51
N VAL A 249 -14.05 12.53 -15.09
CA VAL A 249 -13.27 11.53 -14.37
C VAL A 249 -13.20 10.21 -15.13
N PHE A 250 -14.34 9.57 -15.44
CA PHE A 250 -14.33 8.25 -16.06
C PHE A 250 -13.82 8.29 -17.52
N ASP A 251 -14.36 9.18 -18.34
CA ASP A 251 -14.01 9.26 -19.76
C ASP A 251 -12.56 9.75 -19.97
N GLU A 252 -11.97 10.43 -18.99
CA GLU A 252 -10.58 10.90 -19.04
C GLU A 252 -9.57 9.85 -18.56
N VAL A 253 -9.98 8.91 -17.69
CA VAL A 253 -9.05 7.98 -17.02
C VAL A 253 -9.17 6.56 -17.55
N ILE A 254 -10.39 6.12 -17.88
CA ILE A 254 -10.66 4.74 -18.25
C ILE A 254 -10.43 4.56 -19.75
N PRO A 255 -9.52 3.66 -20.18
CA PRO A 255 -9.33 3.34 -21.59
C PRO A 255 -10.61 2.80 -22.22
N ALA A 256 -10.96 3.31 -23.40
CA ALA A 256 -12.21 2.96 -24.09
C ALA A 256 -12.29 1.48 -24.50
N ASP A 257 -11.16 0.83 -24.71
CA ASP A 257 -11.05 -0.60 -25.04
C ASP A 257 -11.25 -1.51 -23.83
N MET A 258 -11.20 -0.95 -22.62
CA MET A 258 -11.41 -1.70 -21.37
C MET A 258 -12.86 -1.71 -20.90
N VAL A 259 -13.77 -1.03 -21.60
CA VAL A 259 -15.20 -0.95 -21.24
C VAL A 259 -16.08 -1.41 -22.39
N ASP A 260 -17.25 -1.93 -22.06
CA ASP A 260 -18.27 -2.35 -23.02
C ASP A 260 -19.69 -2.01 -22.50
N ASP A 261 -20.74 -2.41 -23.24
CA ASP A 261 -22.15 -2.23 -22.90
C ASP A 261 -22.58 -2.96 -21.59
N LYS A 262 -21.74 -3.85 -21.07
CA LYS A 262 -21.99 -4.61 -19.83
C LYS A 262 -21.26 -4.01 -18.63
N THR A 263 -20.37 -3.05 -18.84
CA THR A 263 -19.65 -2.38 -17.75
C THR A 263 -20.63 -1.55 -16.91
N LYS A 264 -20.58 -1.74 -15.60
CA LYS A 264 -21.46 -1.08 -14.65
C LYS A 264 -20.77 0.11 -14.01
N PHE A 265 -21.43 1.24 -13.97
CA PHE A 265 -20.95 2.46 -13.32
C PHE A 265 -21.89 2.82 -12.16
N PHE A 266 -21.32 2.95 -10.97
CA PHE A 266 -22.04 3.35 -9.76
C PHE A 266 -21.41 4.64 -9.21
N ILE A 267 -22.16 5.74 -9.28
CA ILE A 267 -21.72 7.05 -8.80
C ILE A 267 -22.64 7.44 -7.64
N ASN A 268 -22.07 7.67 -6.44
CA ASN A 268 -22.82 7.95 -5.23
C ASN A 268 -24.08 7.05 -5.09
N PRO A 269 -23.95 5.71 -5.05
CA PRO A 269 -25.12 4.81 -5.12
C PRO A 269 -26.08 4.96 -3.93
N THR A 270 -25.63 5.57 -2.82
CA THR A 270 -26.47 5.94 -1.68
C THR A 270 -27.20 7.27 -1.86
N GLY A 271 -26.96 7.99 -2.97
CA GLY A 271 -27.54 9.28 -3.31
C GLY A 271 -26.73 10.44 -2.71
N ARG A 272 -26.98 10.83 -1.49
CA ARG A 272 -26.40 12.03 -0.88
C ARG A 272 -25.16 11.73 -0.04
N PHE A 273 -24.04 12.42 -0.34
CA PHE A 273 -22.79 12.33 0.42
C PHE A 273 -22.26 13.75 0.76
N VAL A 274 -22.97 14.46 1.64
CA VAL A 274 -22.61 15.81 2.08
C VAL A 274 -21.79 15.78 3.38
N ILE A 275 -22.15 14.88 4.30
CA ILE A 275 -21.38 14.65 5.55
C ILE A 275 -20.32 13.58 5.22
N GLY A 276 -19.04 13.95 5.35
CA GLY A 276 -17.90 13.10 5.10
C GLY A 276 -16.65 13.66 5.75
N GLY A 277 -15.50 13.07 5.44
CA GLY A 277 -14.25 13.39 6.10
C GLY A 277 -14.30 13.09 7.61
N PRO A 278 -13.46 13.73 8.44
CA PRO A 278 -13.43 13.48 9.89
C PRO A 278 -14.75 13.79 10.63
N HIS A 279 -15.66 14.53 10.00
CA HIS A 279 -17.01 14.75 10.54
C HIS A 279 -17.91 13.53 10.34
N GLY A 280 -17.70 12.76 9.29
CA GLY A 280 -18.49 11.57 8.96
C GLY A 280 -17.95 10.29 9.58
N ASP A 281 -16.64 10.13 9.63
CA ASP A 281 -15.95 8.94 10.14
C ASP A 281 -14.59 9.30 10.74
N SER A 282 -14.15 8.54 11.73
CA SER A 282 -12.85 8.74 12.36
C SER A 282 -11.73 8.15 11.51
N GLY A 283 -10.58 8.81 11.48
CA GLY A 283 -9.37 8.35 10.80
C GLY A 283 -8.27 7.92 11.76
N LEU A 284 -7.45 6.98 11.29
CA LEU A 284 -6.22 6.56 11.96
C LEU A 284 -5.12 6.28 10.93
N THR A 285 -3.87 6.60 11.30
CA THR A 285 -2.69 6.18 10.54
C THR A 285 -2.65 4.66 10.41
N GLY A 286 -2.37 4.17 9.19
CA GLY A 286 -2.18 2.74 8.95
C GLY A 286 -3.45 1.91 8.83
N ARG A 287 -4.61 2.51 8.56
CA ARG A 287 -5.87 1.79 8.33
C ARG A 287 -6.22 1.58 6.85
N LYS A 288 -5.36 1.98 5.93
CA LYS A 288 -5.52 1.80 4.48
C LYS A 288 -4.35 1.05 3.83
N ILE A 289 -3.78 0.09 4.58
CA ILE A 289 -2.57 -0.64 4.19
C ILE A 289 -2.71 -1.43 2.87
N ILE A 290 -3.90 -1.88 2.53
CA ILE A 290 -4.16 -2.58 1.26
C ILE A 290 -4.25 -1.58 0.10
N VAL A 291 -4.82 -0.38 0.33
CA VAL A 291 -4.81 0.75 -0.61
C VAL A 291 -3.37 1.23 -0.83
N ASP A 292 -2.56 1.28 0.21
CA ASP A 292 -1.16 1.72 0.16
C ASP A 292 -0.27 0.78 -0.66
N THR A 293 -0.67 -0.47 -0.86
CA THR A 293 0.12 -1.52 -1.47
C THR A 293 -0.47 -2.02 -2.79
N TYR A 294 -1.03 -3.21 -2.84
CA TYR A 294 -1.38 -3.89 -4.10
C TYR A 294 -2.88 -4.15 -4.27
N GLY A 295 -3.74 -3.49 -3.50
CA GLY A 295 -5.21 -3.61 -3.63
C GLY A 295 -5.74 -5.01 -3.35
N GLY A 296 -5.03 -5.84 -2.60
CA GLY A 296 -5.41 -7.22 -2.27
C GLY A 296 -4.89 -8.29 -3.21
N MET A 297 -4.20 -7.91 -4.32
CA MET A 297 -3.63 -8.88 -5.25
C MET A 297 -2.46 -9.66 -4.64
N ALA A 298 -1.66 -9.01 -3.81
CA ALA A 298 -0.58 -9.63 -3.06
C ALA A 298 -0.95 -9.80 -1.58
N ARG A 299 -0.24 -10.69 -0.90
CA ARG A 299 -0.29 -10.83 0.56
C ARG A 299 0.21 -9.54 1.23
N HIS A 300 -0.13 -9.35 2.50
CA HIS A 300 0.32 -8.23 3.31
C HIS A 300 0.75 -8.71 4.69
N GLY A 301 1.84 -8.14 5.22
CA GLY A 301 2.38 -8.52 6.53
C GLY A 301 1.67 -7.88 7.73
N GLY A 302 0.83 -6.86 7.47
CA GLY A 302 0.06 -6.14 8.50
C GLY A 302 0.69 -4.83 8.96
N GLY A 303 1.98 -4.57 8.67
CA GLY A 303 2.68 -3.36 9.07
C GLY A 303 2.26 -2.13 8.26
N ALA A 304 1.89 -1.04 8.93
CA ALA A 304 1.65 0.26 8.30
C ALA A 304 2.97 0.95 7.92
N PHE A 305 2.95 1.81 6.91
CA PHE A 305 4.13 2.55 6.43
C PHE A 305 4.21 3.95 7.02
N SER A 306 3.13 4.72 6.90
CA SER A 306 3.12 6.14 7.26
C SER A 306 3.50 6.37 8.72
N GLY A 307 4.24 7.45 8.97
CA GLY A 307 4.74 7.82 10.29
C GLY A 307 5.97 7.05 10.79
N LYS A 308 6.46 6.07 10.02
CA LYS A 308 7.63 5.26 10.37
C LYS A 308 8.85 5.70 9.58
N ASP A 309 9.98 5.96 10.27
CA ASP A 309 11.28 6.19 9.63
C ASP A 309 11.86 4.92 8.99
N CYS A 310 12.89 5.08 8.18
CA CYS A 310 13.47 4.01 7.37
C CYS A 310 14.14 2.87 8.16
N THR A 311 14.31 2.98 9.47
CA THR A 311 14.83 1.89 10.31
C THR A 311 13.76 0.86 10.66
N LYS A 312 12.49 1.20 10.48
CA LYS A 312 11.36 0.29 10.67
C LYS A 312 11.20 -0.55 9.42
N VAL A 313 11.49 -1.84 9.54
CA VAL A 313 11.47 -2.81 8.43
C VAL A 313 10.09 -2.99 7.81
N ASP A 314 9.00 -2.74 8.55
CA ASP A 314 7.64 -2.70 8.00
C ASP A 314 7.57 -1.83 6.73
N ARG A 315 8.24 -0.70 6.75
CA ARG A 315 8.30 0.23 5.63
C ARG A 315 9.47 -0.08 4.70
N SER A 316 10.69 -0.06 5.19
CA SER A 316 11.89 -0.15 4.37
C SER A 316 12.03 -1.50 3.66
N ALA A 317 11.73 -2.61 4.33
CA ALA A 317 11.81 -3.92 3.71
C ALA A 317 10.66 -4.20 2.73
N ALA A 318 9.46 -3.63 2.95
CA ALA A 318 8.39 -3.68 1.95
C ALA A 318 8.79 -2.92 0.67
N TYR A 319 9.46 -1.77 0.80
CA TYR A 319 10.00 -1.04 -0.35
C TYR A 319 11.11 -1.81 -1.06
N ALA A 320 12.03 -2.45 -0.32
CA ALA A 320 13.07 -3.28 -0.91
C ALA A 320 12.50 -4.52 -1.61
N ALA A 321 11.49 -5.16 -1.03
CA ALA A 321 10.80 -6.29 -1.64
C ALA A 321 10.07 -5.86 -2.94
N ARG A 322 9.41 -4.68 -2.97
CA ARG A 322 8.85 -4.08 -4.19
C ARG A 322 9.92 -3.83 -5.24
N TYR A 323 11.03 -3.23 -4.86
CA TYR A 323 12.14 -2.94 -5.76
C TYR A 323 12.69 -4.21 -6.42
N ALA A 324 12.91 -5.26 -5.64
CA ALA A 324 13.36 -6.54 -6.16
C ALA A 324 12.33 -7.21 -7.08
N ALA A 325 11.06 -7.29 -6.65
CA ALA A 325 9.98 -7.88 -7.46
C ALA A 325 9.79 -7.15 -8.79
N LYS A 326 9.81 -5.81 -8.78
CA LYS A 326 9.67 -4.99 -9.98
C LYS A 326 10.81 -5.23 -10.98
N ASN A 327 12.06 -5.27 -10.50
CA ASN A 327 13.21 -5.52 -11.36
C ASN A 327 13.22 -6.94 -11.92
N ILE A 328 12.77 -7.96 -11.16
CA ILE A 328 12.62 -9.35 -11.64
C ILE A 328 11.61 -9.43 -12.78
N VAL A 329 10.44 -8.80 -12.63
CA VAL A 329 9.40 -8.80 -13.66
C VAL A 329 9.86 -8.00 -14.90
N ALA A 330 10.45 -6.83 -14.68
CA ALA A 330 10.95 -5.98 -15.75
C ALA A 330 12.11 -6.63 -16.53
N ALA A 331 12.94 -7.46 -15.87
CA ALA A 331 13.97 -8.24 -16.52
C ALA A 331 13.41 -9.40 -17.36
N GLY A 332 12.12 -9.73 -17.23
CA GLY A 332 11.47 -10.83 -17.94
C GLY A 332 11.67 -12.20 -17.28
N LEU A 333 12.18 -12.26 -16.05
CA LEU A 333 12.37 -13.51 -15.30
C LEU A 333 11.05 -14.13 -14.82
N ALA A 334 9.99 -13.33 -14.68
CA ALA A 334 8.63 -13.76 -14.39
C ALA A 334 7.62 -12.75 -14.94
N GLN A 335 6.35 -13.15 -15.13
CA GLN A 335 5.26 -12.21 -15.44
C GLN A 335 4.67 -11.61 -14.14
N ARG A 336 4.69 -12.38 -13.05
CA ARG A 336 4.26 -11.98 -11.71
C ARG A 336 5.28 -12.48 -10.71
N CYS A 337 5.56 -11.66 -9.70
CA CYS A 337 6.51 -12.02 -8.66
C CYS A 337 6.06 -11.43 -7.33
N GLU A 338 5.84 -12.30 -6.35
CA GLU A 338 5.64 -11.93 -4.94
C GLU A 338 6.88 -12.34 -4.15
N ILE A 339 7.38 -11.45 -3.31
CA ILE A 339 8.52 -11.69 -2.43
C ILE A 339 8.08 -11.45 -1.00
N GLN A 340 8.31 -12.43 -0.13
CA GLN A 340 8.18 -12.28 1.31
C GLN A 340 9.57 -12.15 1.94
N LEU A 341 9.72 -11.15 2.81
CA LEU A 341 10.86 -11.01 3.71
C LEU A 341 10.38 -11.13 5.15
N SER A 342 11.19 -11.70 6.04
CA SER A 342 10.92 -11.68 7.48
C SER A 342 12.16 -11.34 8.27
N TYR A 343 11.94 -10.69 9.43
CA TYR A 343 13.00 -10.25 10.33
C TYR A 343 12.67 -10.63 11.78
N ALA A 344 13.71 -10.75 12.58
CA ALA A 344 13.63 -10.77 14.04
C ALA A 344 14.17 -9.44 14.57
N ILE A 345 13.57 -8.91 15.63
CA ILE A 345 14.02 -7.64 16.24
C ILE A 345 15.50 -7.72 16.62
N GLY A 346 16.25 -6.69 16.31
CA GLY A 346 17.69 -6.62 16.62
C GLY A 346 18.59 -7.49 15.74
N VAL A 347 18.07 -8.24 14.77
CA VAL A 347 18.85 -9.07 13.83
C VAL A 347 18.94 -8.36 12.49
N ALA A 348 20.14 -8.28 11.90
CA ALA A 348 20.35 -7.58 10.63
C ALA A 348 19.93 -8.44 9.42
N GLN A 349 20.23 -9.73 9.43
CA GLN A 349 19.90 -10.60 8.31
C GLN A 349 18.40 -10.96 8.30
N PRO A 350 17.75 -11.00 7.12
CA PRO A 350 16.41 -11.57 7.02
C PRO A 350 16.38 -13.01 7.53
N THR A 351 15.42 -13.35 8.38
CA THR A 351 15.24 -14.73 8.88
C THR A 351 14.74 -15.66 7.78
N SER A 352 13.99 -15.13 6.79
CA SER A 352 13.61 -15.86 5.58
C SER A 352 13.41 -14.93 4.39
N ILE A 353 13.60 -15.48 3.19
CA ILE A 353 13.21 -14.91 1.90
C ILE A 353 12.42 -15.99 1.17
N SER A 354 11.20 -15.68 0.74
CA SER A 354 10.37 -16.57 -0.05
C SER A 354 9.93 -15.86 -1.33
N VAL A 355 9.85 -16.57 -2.42
CA VAL A 355 9.41 -16.06 -3.73
C VAL A 355 8.29 -16.95 -4.24
N ASP A 356 7.27 -16.35 -4.84
CA ASP A 356 6.22 -17.04 -5.59
C ASP A 356 6.02 -16.31 -6.93
N THR A 357 6.31 -16.99 -8.02
CA THR A 357 6.08 -16.46 -9.37
C THR A 357 4.76 -16.93 -9.97
N PHE A 358 3.92 -17.61 -9.18
CA PHE A 358 2.62 -18.14 -9.63
C PHE A 358 2.74 -19.01 -10.89
N GLY A 359 3.86 -19.74 -11.02
CA GLY A 359 4.15 -20.58 -12.17
C GLY A 359 4.58 -19.83 -13.44
N THR A 360 4.82 -18.52 -13.38
CA THR A 360 5.24 -17.70 -14.55
C THR A 360 6.75 -17.51 -14.63
N GLY A 361 7.52 -18.04 -13.68
CA GLY A 361 8.98 -17.91 -13.62
C GLY A 361 9.70 -18.62 -14.78
N LYS A 362 10.72 -17.96 -15.32
CA LYS A 362 11.66 -18.58 -16.30
C LYS A 362 12.69 -19.47 -15.63
N VAL A 363 12.94 -19.23 -14.36
CA VAL A 363 13.75 -20.05 -13.45
C VAL A 363 12.91 -20.42 -12.24
N SER A 364 13.36 -21.41 -11.45
CA SER A 364 12.61 -21.82 -10.26
C SER A 364 12.59 -20.71 -9.20
N ASP A 365 11.53 -20.70 -8.37
CA ASP A 365 11.40 -19.74 -7.25
C ASP A 365 12.60 -19.83 -6.29
N GLY A 366 13.13 -21.04 -6.03
CA GLY A 366 14.36 -21.23 -5.26
C GLY A 366 15.58 -20.56 -5.88
N LYS A 367 15.71 -20.60 -7.23
CA LYS A 367 16.79 -19.91 -7.93
C LYS A 367 16.62 -18.39 -7.85
N LEU A 368 15.40 -17.88 -7.88
CA LEU A 368 15.14 -16.45 -7.68
C LEU A 368 15.53 -15.98 -6.27
N VAL A 369 15.36 -16.81 -5.24
CA VAL A 369 15.85 -16.49 -3.88
C VAL A 369 17.37 -16.32 -3.87
N GLU A 370 18.13 -17.18 -4.57
CA GLU A 370 19.59 -17.03 -4.70
C GLU A 370 19.95 -15.72 -5.42
N ILE A 371 19.30 -15.45 -6.55
CA ILE A 371 19.49 -14.21 -7.34
C ILE A 371 19.20 -12.96 -6.50
N ILE A 372 18.15 -12.98 -5.69
CA ILE A 372 17.82 -11.86 -4.80
C ILE A 372 18.95 -11.64 -3.79
N ARG A 373 19.46 -12.70 -3.15
CA ARG A 373 20.57 -12.60 -2.19
C ARG A 373 21.86 -12.06 -2.81
N GLU A 374 22.12 -12.40 -4.08
CA GLU A 374 23.30 -11.93 -4.80
C GLU A 374 23.23 -10.46 -5.23
N ASN A 375 22.04 -9.94 -5.52
CA ASN A 375 21.88 -8.64 -6.17
C ASN A 375 21.30 -7.53 -5.27
N PHE A 376 20.72 -7.89 -4.10
CA PHE A 376 20.04 -6.95 -3.19
C PHE A 376 20.55 -7.15 -1.75
N ASP A 377 21.05 -6.09 -1.15
CA ASP A 377 21.37 -6.09 0.28
C ASP A 377 20.10 -5.83 1.09
N LEU A 378 19.56 -6.89 1.68
CA LEU A 378 18.30 -6.85 2.41
C LEU A 378 18.47 -6.67 3.93
N ARG A 379 19.70 -6.37 4.40
CA ARG A 379 19.90 -5.88 5.76
C ARG A 379 19.30 -4.50 5.92
N PRO A 380 18.76 -4.10 7.08
CA PRO A 380 18.16 -2.77 7.26
C PRO A 380 19.08 -1.61 6.81
N ALA A 381 20.35 -1.61 7.22
CA ALA A 381 21.32 -0.61 6.78
C ALA A 381 21.60 -0.67 5.26
N GLY A 382 21.64 -1.89 4.69
CA GLY A 382 21.79 -2.12 3.25
C GLY A 382 20.61 -1.55 2.46
N ILE A 383 19.39 -1.78 2.90
CA ILE A 383 18.17 -1.24 2.30
C ILE A 383 18.18 0.30 2.33
N ILE A 384 18.48 0.88 3.50
CA ILE A 384 18.53 2.34 3.68
C ILE A 384 19.53 2.97 2.70
N ARG A 385 20.70 2.36 2.55
CA ARG A 385 21.76 2.83 1.62
C ARG A 385 21.35 2.62 0.17
N MET A 386 20.88 1.41 -0.18
CA MET A 386 20.52 1.04 -1.55
C MET A 386 19.39 1.90 -2.11
N LEU A 387 18.41 2.24 -1.28
CA LEU A 387 17.24 3.03 -1.66
C LEU A 387 17.33 4.50 -1.21
N ASP A 388 18.46 4.92 -0.61
CA ASP A 388 18.69 6.31 -0.13
C ASP A 388 17.48 6.87 0.65
N LEU A 389 17.08 6.12 1.71
CA LEU A 389 15.83 6.36 2.43
C LEU A 389 15.93 7.45 3.51
N ARG A 390 17.09 8.06 3.76
CA ARG A 390 17.24 9.13 4.76
C ARG A 390 16.96 10.51 4.17
N ARG A 391 15.91 10.61 3.37
CA ARG A 391 15.45 11.84 2.70
C ARG A 391 13.99 12.13 3.04
N PRO A 392 13.54 13.38 2.99
CA PRO A 392 12.15 13.74 3.20
C PRO A 392 11.32 13.43 1.93
N ILE A 393 10.98 12.16 1.69
CA ILE A 393 10.29 11.66 0.49
C ILE A 393 8.99 10.92 0.80
N TYR A 394 8.52 10.97 2.03
CA TYR A 394 7.46 10.10 2.54
C TYR A 394 6.06 10.69 2.40
N LYS A 395 5.84 11.97 2.72
CA LYS A 395 4.52 12.63 2.61
C LYS A 395 3.88 12.44 1.24
N GLN A 396 4.67 12.55 0.17
CA GLN A 396 4.17 12.42 -1.21
C GLN A 396 3.62 11.02 -1.55
N THR A 397 3.97 9.99 -0.76
CA THR A 397 3.49 8.61 -0.94
C THR A 397 2.27 8.27 -0.08
N ALA A 398 1.93 9.13 0.87
CA ALA A 398 0.90 8.86 1.86
C ALA A 398 -0.55 8.86 1.29
N ALA A 399 -0.74 9.23 0.03
CA ALA A 399 -2.00 9.11 -0.71
C ALA A 399 -1.76 8.53 -2.11
N TYR A 400 -2.75 7.79 -2.62
CA TYR A 400 -2.74 7.16 -3.95
C TYR A 400 -1.70 6.05 -4.15
N GLY A 401 -1.33 5.36 -3.05
CA GLY A 401 -0.41 4.23 -3.04
C GLY A 401 1.07 4.61 -2.93
N HIS A 402 1.84 3.72 -2.30
CA HIS A 402 3.30 3.84 -2.16
C HIS A 402 4.06 3.25 -3.34
N PHE A 403 3.38 2.47 -4.19
CA PHE A 403 3.96 1.74 -5.33
C PHE A 403 3.30 2.14 -6.65
N GLY A 404 4.04 1.94 -7.75
CA GLY A 404 3.56 2.26 -9.09
C GLY A 404 3.43 3.76 -9.39
N ARG A 405 4.20 4.59 -8.73
CA ARG A 405 4.13 6.05 -8.80
C ARG A 405 5.16 6.59 -9.81
N HIS A 406 4.79 6.60 -11.10
CA HIS A 406 5.63 7.18 -12.16
C HIS A 406 5.64 8.72 -12.15
N ASP A 407 4.74 9.33 -11.40
CA ASP A 407 4.68 10.78 -11.17
C ASP A 407 5.69 11.27 -10.13
N LEU A 408 6.36 10.35 -9.42
CA LEU A 408 7.32 10.64 -8.35
C LEU A 408 8.68 9.97 -8.62
N ASP A 409 9.77 10.62 -8.19
CA ASP A 409 11.11 10.00 -8.19
C ASP A 409 11.32 9.17 -6.92
N LEU A 410 10.84 7.94 -6.94
CA LEU A 410 10.95 7.02 -5.81
C LEU A 410 12.03 5.97 -6.07
N PRO A 411 13.00 5.80 -5.15
CA PRO A 411 14.10 4.87 -5.35
C PRO A 411 13.66 3.42 -5.56
N TRP A 412 12.62 2.97 -4.87
CA TRP A 412 12.11 1.59 -4.98
C TRP A 412 11.29 1.31 -6.25
N GLU A 413 11.06 2.33 -7.07
CA GLU A 413 10.44 2.19 -8.39
C GLU A 413 11.46 2.15 -9.54
N LYS A 414 12.77 2.30 -9.27
CA LYS A 414 13.83 2.28 -10.29
C LYS A 414 14.03 0.88 -10.90
N LEU A 415 14.46 0.86 -12.16
CA LEU A 415 14.70 -0.35 -12.96
C LEU A 415 16.19 -0.57 -13.23
N ASP A 416 17.06 -0.06 -12.39
CA ASP A 416 18.52 -0.07 -12.54
C ASP A 416 19.21 -1.42 -12.30
N LYS A 417 18.46 -2.42 -11.83
CA LYS A 417 18.93 -3.82 -11.70
C LYS A 417 18.57 -4.70 -12.88
N VAL A 418 17.73 -4.23 -13.81
CA VAL A 418 17.20 -5.05 -14.93
C VAL A 418 18.31 -5.67 -15.74
N ASP A 419 19.32 -4.91 -16.15
CA ASP A 419 20.40 -5.45 -17.01
C ASP A 419 21.28 -6.47 -16.27
N ALA A 420 21.51 -6.26 -14.96
CA ALA A 420 22.22 -7.22 -14.13
C ALA A 420 21.41 -8.52 -13.93
N LEU A 421 20.09 -8.45 -13.94
CA LEU A 421 19.21 -9.61 -13.78
C LEU A 421 18.99 -10.39 -15.07
N LYS A 422 19.06 -9.76 -16.24
CA LYS A 422 18.93 -10.44 -17.55
C LYS A 422 19.96 -11.55 -17.78
N LYS A 423 21.10 -11.51 -17.09
CA LYS A 423 22.12 -12.59 -17.20
C LYS A 423 21.63 -13.96 -16.72
N TYR A 424 20.51 -14.01 -16.01
CA TYR A 424 19.92 -15.25 -15.49
C TYR A 424 18.79 -15.81 -16.39
N LEU A 425 18.45 -15.11 -17.50
CA LEU A 425 17.57 -15.64 -18.54
C LEU A 425 18.28 -16.71 -19.35
#